data_a8d99b8d33f843191b47b2f3a061fe6a
#
_entry.id   a8d99b8d33f843191b47b2f3a061fe6a
#
_cell.length_a   1.000
_cell.length_b   1.000
_cell.length_c   1.000
_cell.angle_alpha   90.00
_cell.angle_beta   90.00
_cell.angle_gamma   90.00
#
_symmetry.space_group_name_H-M   'P 1'
#
loop_
_entity.id
_entity.type
_entity.pdbx_description
1 polymer ?
#
loop_
_entity_poly.entity_id
_entity_poly.type
_entity_poly.pdbx_seq_one_letter_code
_entity_poly.pdbx_strand_id
1 'polypeptide(L)'
;MKTIILAIAVFATVGVSAQSDKYVNAMQATITQFDSAKSPADFQNVSAAFVRIANAEKTQWLPYYYAGLALSREGWMDQSLDKDANSGKIESFCDQAEANAGSPSDKAEIYVLRNMAETQQMMVDPQSRWQTNGQAASADLEKGMSLDSTNPRLYYLKGMSLFNTPEQFGGGKDKAKPEFEKAVELFKTFTVKPLYPNWGQQQAIAMLAKCQ
;
A
#
# COMPACT_ATOMS: atom_id res chain seq x y z
N MET A 1 36.34 -55.87 2.91
CA MET A 1 36.45 -54.41 3.03
C MET A 1 35.02 -53.84 2.91
N LYS A 2 34.41 -53.36 3.99
CA LYS A 2 33.08 -52.76 4.01
C LYS A 2 33.24 -51.26 4.00
N THR A 3 32.83 -50.60 2.90
CA THR A 3 32.88 -49.17 2.75
C THR A 3 31.61 -48.58 3.40
N ILE A 4 31.77 -47.82 4.47
CA ILE A 4 30.69 -47.07 5.11
C ILE A 4 30.59 -45.73 4.40
N ILE A 5 29.47 -45.48 3.70
CA ILE A 5 29.15 -44.17 3.11
C ILE A 5 28.44 -43.38 4.21
N LEU A 6 29.12 -42.34 4.72
CA LEU A 6 28.56 -41.38 5.67
C LEU A 6 27.78 -40.31 4.89
N ALA A 7 26.47 -40.37 4.92
CA ALA A 7 25.59 -39.33 4.35
C ALA A 7 25.56 -38.13 5.31
N ILE A 8 26.17 -37.02 4.92
CA ILE A 8 26.07 -35.73 5.63
C ILE A 8 24.75 -35.07 5.20
N ALA A 9 23.76 -35.10 6.08
CA ALA A 9 22.53 -34.32 5.90
C ALA A 9 22.82 -32.86 6.25
N VAL A 10 22.91 -32.01 5.21
CA VAL A 10 22.96 -30.55 5.38
C VAL A 10 21.57 -30.07 5.72
N PHE A 11 21.32 -29.81 7.00
CA PHE A 11 20.15 -29.06 7.44
C PHE A 11 20.33 -27.60 7.06
N ALA A 12 19.67 -27.18 5.99
CA ALA A 12 19.49 -25.76 5.70
C ALA A 12 18.53 -25.19 6.77
N THR A 13 19.07 -24.59 7.82
CA THR A 13 18.28 -23.81 8.77
C THR A 13 17.84 -22.55 8.05
N VAL A 14 16.58 -22.50 7.62
CA VAL A 14 15.92 -21.27 7.24
C VAL A 14 15.81 -20.45 8.52
N GLY A 15 16.73 -19.50 8.70
CA GLY A 15 16.70 -18.55 9.81
C GLY A 15 15.47 -17.67 9.64
N VAL A 16 14.38 -18.00 10.31
CA VAL A 16 13.30 -17.05 10.58
C VAL A 16 13.92 -16.00 11.51
N SER A 17 14.34 -14.88 10.94
CA SER A 17 14.75 -13.71 11.74
C SER A 17 13.52 -13.25 12.51
N ALA A 18 13.44 -13.58 13.79
CA ALA A 18 12.46 -12.99 14.69
C ALA A 18 12.70 -11.47 14.67
N GLN A 19 11.64 -10.70 14.37
CA GLN A 19 11.71 -9.24 14.43
C GLN A 19 12.12 -8.83 15.84
N SER A 20 13.06 -7.89 15.96
CA SER A 20 13.51 -7.45 17.27
C SER A 20 12.35 -6.76 18.02
N ASP A 21 12.26 -6.95 19.34
CA ASP A 21 11.26 -6.26 20.18
C ASP A 21 11.35 -4.74 20.02
N LYS A 22 12.55 -4.22 19.82
CA LYS A 22 12.78 -2.79 19.55
C LYS A 22 12.09 -2.32 18.28
N TYR A 23 12.18 -3.10 17.19
CA TYR A 23 11.51 -2.82 15.93
C TYR A 23 9.99 -2.85 16.10
N VAL A 24 9.47 -3.93 16.69
CA VAL A 24 8.03 -4.11 16.90
C VAL A 24 7.44 -2.96 17.71
N ASN A 25 8.08 -2.60 18.83
CA ASN A 25 7.65 -1.51 19.70
C ASN A 25 7.71 -0.15 18.99
N ALA A 26 8.76 0.12 18.21
CA ALA A 26 8.90 1.36 17.46
C ALA A 26 7.81 1.47 16.38
N MET A 27 7.55 0.39 15.64
CA MET A 27 6.50 0.35 14.64
C MET A 27 5.11 0.55 15.27
N GLN A 28 4.78 -0.18 16.33
CA GLN A 28 3.48 -0.03 17.00
C GLN A 28 3.23 1.40 17.48
N ALA A 29 4.21 2.01 18.14
CA ALA A 29 4.12 3.38 18.61
C ALA A 29 3.89 4.36 17.45
N THR A 30 4.60 4.18 16.33
CA THR A 30 4.51 5.07 15.17
C THR A 30 3.21 4.83 14.37
N ILE A 31 2.72 3.58 14.27
CA ILE A 31 1.40 3.27 13.68
C ILE A 31 0.29 3.94 14.51
N THR A 32 0.38 3.92 15.84
CA THR A 32 -0.58 4.63 16.71
C THR A 32 -0.57 6.15 16.45
N GLN A 33 0.61 6.74 16.23
CA GLN A 33 0.71 8.15 15.83
C GLN A 33 0.09 8.40 14.45
N PHE A 34 0.33 7.51 13.48
CA PHE A 34 -0.27 7.57 12.15
C PHE A 34 -1.81 7.52 12.23
N ASP A 35 -2.37 6.61 13.00
CA ASP A 35 -3.82 6.45 13.16
C ASP A 35 -4.48 7.66 13.85
N SER A 36 -3.72 8.40 14.66
CA SER A 36 -4.18 9.60 15.35
C SER A 36 -3.89 10.91 14.63
N ALA A 37 -3.12 10.88 13.54
CA ALA A 37 -2.74 12.07 12.76
C ALA A 37 -3.98 12.75 12.13
N LYS A 38 -4.04 14.08 12.22
CA LYS A 38 -5.18 14.89 11.77
C LYS A 38 -4.81 16.09 10.90
N SER A 39 -3.52 16.35 10.74
CA SER A 39 -3.01 17.48 9.96
C SER A 39 -1.91 17.03 8.99
N PRO A 40 -1.66 17.81 7.92
CA PRO A 40 -0.50 17.57 7.05
C PRO A 40 0.81 17.48 7.81
N ALA A 41 1.03 18.37 8.80
CA ALA A 41 2.24 18.35 9.62
C ALA A 41 2.37 17.08 10.46
N ASP A 42 1.26 16.51 10.96
CA ASP A 42 1.29 15.23 11.66
C ASP A 42 1.77 14.12 10.72
N PHE A 43 1.24 14.06 9.50
CA PHE A 43 1.63 13.05 8.52
C PHE A 43 3.09 13.20 8.09
N GLN A 44 3.61 14.42 7.93
CA GLN A 44 5.04 14.66 7.71
C GLN A 44 5.90 14.10 8.85
N ASN A 45 5.53 14.42 10.09
CA ASN A 45 6.26 13.98 11.27
C ASN A 45 6.27 12.45 11.40
N VAL A 46 5.12 11.83 11.14
CA VAL A 46 4.96 10.38 11.19
C VAL A 46 5.75 9.71 10.05
N SER A 47 5.70 10.25 8.83
CA SER A 47 6.53 9.77 7.72
C SER A 47 8.02 9.79 8.10
N ALA A 48 8.50 10.92 8.63
CA ALA A 48 9.89 11.03 9.09
C ALA A 48 10.23 10.05 10.23
N ALA A 49 9.26 9.71 11.09
CA ALA A 49 9.46 8.70 12.13
C ALA A 49 9.62 7.29 11.53
N PHE A 50 8.79 6.92 10.55
CA PHE A 50 8.93 5.65 9.84
C PHE A 50 10.26 5.56 9.07
N VAL A 51 10.71 6.65 8.45
CA VAL A 51 12.04 6.70 7.79
C VAL A 51 13.16 6.42 8.78
N ARG A 52 13.08 6.94 10.02
CA ARG A 52 14.09 6.61 11.05
C ARG A 52 14.10 5.13 11.41
N ILE A 53 12.93 4.49 11.48
CA ILE A 53 12.83 3.04 11.70
C ILE A 53 13.41 2.29 10.49
N ALA A 54 13.06 2.68 9.27
CA ALA A 54 13.58 2.09 8.05
C ALA A 54 15.11 2.13 7.97
N ASN A 55 15.70 3.26 8.33
CA ASN A 55 17.16 3.44 8.35
C ASN A 55 17.87 2.57 9.41
N ALA A 56 17.19 2.27 10.51
CA ALA A 56 17.70 1.38 11.55
C ALA A 56 17.55 -0.11 11.18
N GLU A 57 16.44 -0.47 10.51
CA GLU A 57 16.01 -1.85 10.24
C GLU A 57 16.02 -2.17 8.73
N LYS A 58 17.05 -1.83 8.05
CA LYS A 58 17.26 -1.78 6.58
C LYS A 58 16.63 -2.91 5.73
N THR A 59 16.25 -4.02 6.34
CA THR A 59 15.68 -5.21 5.68
C THR A 59 14.17 -5.33 5.83
N GLN A 60 13.51 -4.36 6.46
CA GLN A 60 12.07 -4.38 6.70
C GLN A 60 11.35 -3.46 5.71
N TRP A 61 10.34 -3.99 5.01
CA TRP A 61 9.59 -3.23 4.00
C TRP A 61 8.51 -2.30 4.59
N LEU A 62 7.90 -2.70 5.72
CA LEU A 62 6.78 -1.97 6.33
C LEU A 62 7.09 -0.51 6.70
N PRO A 63 8.26 -0.16 7.27
CA PRO A 63 8.56 1.23 7.56
C PRO A 63 8.57 2.12 6.32
N TYR A 64 9.09 1.64 5.18
CA TYR A 64 9.06 2.38 3.92
C TYR A 64 7.63 2.53 3.41
N TYR A 65 6.83 1.46 3.45
CA TYR A 65 5.41 1.50 3.08
C TYR A 65 4.65 2.56 3.89
N TYR A 66 4.76 2.54 5.22
CA TYR A 66 4.07 3.51 6.07
C TYR A 66 4.59 4.94 5.90
N ALA A 67 5.89 5.13 5.63
CA ALA A 67 6.42 6.44 5.30
C ALA A 67 5.75 7.02 4.06
N GLY A 68 5.63 6.22 3.00
CA GLY A 68 4.93 6.61 1.77
C GLY A 68 3.43 6.78 1.98
N LEU A 69 2.78 5.91 2.76
CA LEU A 69 1.35 6.03 3.06
C LEU A 69 1.03 7.33 3.83
N ALA A 70 1.90 7.73 4.76
CA ALA A 70 1.75 9.00 5.46
C ALA A 70 1.86 10.19 4.51
N LEU A 71 2.84 10.20 3.59
CA LEU A 71 2.94 11.23 2.55
C LEU A 71 1.74 11.23 1.60
N SER A 72 1.19 10.07 1.29
CA SER A 72 -0.05 9.99 0.50
C SER A 72 -1.23 10.64 1.24
N ARG A 73 -1.36 10.45 2.55
CA ARG A 73 -2.39 11.12 3.36
C ARG A 73 -2.19 12.63 3.40
N GLU A 74 -0.96 13.10 3.60
CA GLU A 74 -0.59 14.51 3.52
C GLU A 74 -1.02 15.10 2.18
N GLY A 75 -0.65 14.46 1.08
CA GLY A 75 -0.94 14.94 -0.26
C GLY A 75 -2.43 15.08 -0.58
N TRP A 76 -3.31 14.29 0.03
CA TRP A 76 -4.77 14.48 -0.10
C TRP A 76 -5.32 15.58 0.81
N MET A 77 -4.66 15.88 1.93
CA MET A 77 -5.12 16.91 2.87
C MET A 77 -4.61 18.31 2.49
N ASP A 78 -3.36 18.42 2.06
CA ASP A 78 -2.75 19.70 1.70
C ASP A 78 -2.87 19.95 0.19
N GLN A 79 -3.78 20.86 -0.17
CA GLN A 79 -3.98 21.26 -1.57
C GLN A 79 -2.85 22.15 -2.11
N SER A 80 -2.04 22.75 -1.24
CA SER A 80 -0.89 23.59 -1.63
C SER A 80 0.39 22.80 -1.86
N LEU A 81 0.41 21.52 -1.46
CA LEU A 81 1.57 20.64 -1.60
C LEU A 81 1.89 20.38 -3.08
N ASP A 82 3.17 20.43 -3.43
CA ASP A 82 3.66 19.95 -4.71
C ASP A 82 3.44 18.41 -4.81
N LYS A 83 2.37 18.02 -5.52
CA LYS A 83 1.96 16.64 -5.67
C LYS A 83 3.00 15.82 -6.44
N ASP A 84 3.68 16.40 -7.41
CA ASP A 84 4.68 15.71 -8.21
C ASP A 84 5.91 15.37 -7.37
N ALA A 85 6.43 16.35 -6.62
CA ALA A 85 7.53 16.12 -5.70
C ALA A 85 7.15 15.14 -4.57
N ASN A 86 5.92 15.21 -4.07
CA ASN A 86 5.43 14.30 -3.04
C ASN A 86 5.29 12.87 -3.56
N SER A 87 4.68 12.68 -4.71
CA SER A 87 4.52 11.36 -5.34
C SER A 87 5.87 10.74 -5.69
N GLY A 88 6.84 11.53 -6.16
CA GLY A 88 8.20 11.03 -6.40
C GLY A 88 8.88 10.48 -5.12
N LYS A 89 8.61 11.09 -3.96
CA LYS A 89 9.08 10.54 -2.67
C LYS A 89 8.35 9.22 -2.32
N ILE A 90 7.03 9.16 -2.54
CA ILE A 90 6.24 7.95 -2.30
C ILE A 90 6.77 6.81 -3.16
N GLU A 91 7.01 7.05 -4.47
CA GLU A 91 7.58 6.06 -5.38
C GLU A 91 8.96 5.57 -4.92
N SER A 92 9.83 6.47 -4.48
CA SER A 92 11.13 6.09 -3.90
C SER A 92 10.98 5.18 -2.67
N PHE A 93 9.97 5.41 -1.83
CA PHE A 93 9.68 4.52 -0.70
C PHE A 93 9.08 3.19 -1.16
N CYS A 94 8.26 3.18 -2.21
CA CYS A 94 7.76 1.95 -2.82
C CYS A 94 8.91 1.08 -3.35
N ASP A 95 9.90 1.67 -4.02
CA ASP A 95 11.08 0.95 -4.52
C ASP A 95 11.87 0.29 -3.37
N GLN A 96 12.08 1.05 -2.29
CA GLN A 96 12.79 0.52 -1.11
C GLN A 96 11.97 -0.57 -0.38
N ALA A 97 10.64 -0.40 -0.31
CA ALA A 97 9.75 -1.42 0.24
C ALA A 97 9.77 -2.69 -0.61
N GLU A 98 9.67 -2.56 -1.94
CA GLU A 98 9.63 -3.70 -2.86
C GLU A 98 10.94 -4.51 -2.85
N ALA A 99 12.08 -3.84 -2.72
CA ALA A 99 13.39 -4.50 -2.57
C ALA A 99 13.48 -5.37 -1.31
N ASN A 100 12.68 -5.07 -0.28
CA ASN A 100 12.66 -5.78 1.01
C ASN A 100 11.40 -6.64 1.21
N ALA A 101 10.45 -6.61 0.29
CA ALA A 101 9.20 -7.37 0.39
C ALA A 101 9.44 -8.87 0.17
N GLY A 102 9.02 -9.69 1.15
CA GLY A 102 9.30 -11.13 1.17
C GLY A 102 8.29 -12.00 0.44
N SER A 103 7.09 -11.48 0.13
CA SER A 103 6.01 -12.28 -0.47
C SER A 103 5.29 -11.54 -1.60
N PRO A 104 4.59 -12.26 -2.49
CA PRO A 104 3.71 -11.63 -3.48
C PRO A 104 2.66 -10.72 -2.85
N SER A 105 2.06 -11.10 -1.71
CA SER A 105 1.07 -10.28 -1.00
C SER A 105 1.68 -8.97 -0.46
N ASP A 106 2.93 -9.00 0.03
CA ASP A 106 3.62 -7.78 0.46
C ASP A 106 3.83 -6.83 -0.72
N LYS A 107 4.25 -7.38 -1.87
CA LYS A 107 4.39 -6.59 -3.10
C LYS A 107 3.06 -6.05 -3.60
N ALA A 108 1.98 -6.84 -3.55
CA ALA A 108 0.64 -6.37 -3.92
C ALA A 108 0.22 -5.15 -3.08
N GLU A 109 0.55 -5.15 -1.79
CA GLU A 109 0.28 -4.00 -0.92
C GLU A 109 1.10 -2.76 -1.30
N ILE A 110 2.32 -2.93 -1.78
CA ILE A 110 3.14 -1.82 -2.30
C ILE A 110 2.53 -1.25 -3.58
N TYR A 111 1.98 -2.07 -4.47
CA TYR A 111 1.27 -1.60 -5.66
C TYR A 111 -0.02 -0.83 -5.33
N VAL A 112 -0.67 -1.11 -4.22
CA VAL A 112 -1.74 -0.24 -3.68
C VAL A 112 -1.21 1.18 -3.46
N LEU A 113 -0.03 1.33 -2.86
CA LEU A 113 0.56 2.63 -2.58
C LEU A 113 1.06 3.34 -3.85
N ARG A 114 1.65 2.62 -4.82
CA ARG A 114 2.02 3.15 -6.13
C ARG A 114 0.80 3.73 -6.86
N ASN A 115 -0.29 2.98 -6.92
CA ASN A 115 -1.54 3.48 -7.49
C ASN A 115 -1.99 4.79 -6.83
N MET A 116 -1.87 4.91 -5.51
CA MET A 116 -2.24 6.14 -4.80
C MET A 116 -1.34 7.32 -5.19
N ALA A 117 -0.04 7.10 -5.40
CA ALA A 117 0.91 8.12 -5.83
C ALA A 117 0.61 8.59 -7.26
N GLU A 118 0.45 7.67 -8.20
CA GLU A 118 0.09 7.98 -9.59
C GLU A 118 -1.26 8.70 -9.69
N THR A 119 -2.25 8.29 -8.88
CA THR A 119 -3.54 8.97 -8.82
C THR A 119 -3.39 10.41 -8.32
N GLN A 120 -2.53 10.68 -7.35
CA GLN A 120 -2.28 12.06 -6.89
C GLN A 120 -1.63 12.92 -7.98
N GLN A 121 -0.68 12.38 -8.73
CA GLN A 121 -0.07 13.09 -9.86
C GLN A 121 -1.09 13.37 -10.96
N MET A 122 -1.93 12.38 -11.29
CA MET A 122 -3.01 12.56 -12.25
C MET A 122 -3.94 13.70 -11.85
N MET A 123 -4.27 13.82 -10.57
CA MET A 123 -5.21 14.83 -10.06
C MET A 123 -4.69 16.27 -10.11
N VAL A 124 -3.42 16.51 -10.41
CA VAL A 124 -2.88 17.86 -10.66
C VAL A 124 -3.48 18.48 -11.94
N ASP A 125 -3.58 17.67 -13.00
CA ASP A 125 -4.23 18.02 -14.26
C ASP A 125 -4.81 16.73 -14.89
N PRO A 126 -6.02 16.33 -14.49
CA PRO A 126 -6.60 15.07 -14.95
C PRO A 126 -6.76 14.97 -16.46
N GLN A 127 -7.00 16.12 -17.13
CA GLN A 127 -7.24 16.13 -18.57
C GLN A 127 -5.97 15.82 -19.37
N SER A 128 -4.81 16.33 -18.96
CA SER A 128 -3.54 16.08 -19.65
C SER A 128 -2.84 14.81 -19.17
N ARG A 129 -3.04 14.40 -17.88
CA ARG A 129 -2.29 13.33 -17.24
C ARG A 129 -3.00 11.98 -17.21
N TRP A 130 -4.22 11.92 -17.65
CA TRP A 130 -4.98 10.67 -17.70
C TRP A 130 -4.27 9.60 -18.54
N GLN A 131 -3.68 9.96 -19.70
CA GLN A 131 -3.00 9.02 -20.59
C GLN A 131 -1.63 8.55 -20.08
N THR A 132 -1.07 9.21 -19.09
CA THR A 132 0.22 8.84 -18.44
C THR A 132 -0.04 8.29 -17.04
N ASN A 133 -0.24 9.16 -16.07
CA ASN A 133 -0.43 8.74 -14.67
C ASN A 133 -1.71 7.94 -14.44
N GLY A 134 -2.81 8.22 -15.15
CA GLY A 134 -4.04 7.42 -15.05
C GLY A 134 -3.85 5.99 -15.56
N GLN A 135 -3.11 5.80 -16.67
CA GLN A 135 -2.78 4.47 -17.15
C GLN A 135 -1.76 3.76 -16.25
N ALA A 136 -0.76 4.48 -15.72
CA ALA A 136 0.18 3.94 -14.75
C ALA A 136 -0.55 3.47 -13.47
N ALA A 137 -1.44 4.30 -12.91
CA ALA A 137 -2.26 3.91 -11.77
C ALA A 137 -3.10 2.64 -12.04
N SER A 138 -3.67 2.49 -13.25
CA SER A 138 -4.41 1.29 -13.63
C SER A 138 -3.51 0.07 -13.72
N ALA A 139 -2.32 0.21 -14.31
CA ALA A 139 -1.33 -0.86 -14.42
C ALA A 139 -0.85 -1.34 -13.04
N ASP A 140 -0.70 -0.44 -12.08
CA ASP A 140 -0.37 -0.78 -10.69
C ASP A 140 -1.44 -1.66 -10.04
N LEU A 141 -2.73 -1.33 -10.24
CA LEU A 141 -3.83 -2.17 -9.76
C LEU A 141 -3.81 -3.56 -10.40
N GLU A 142 -3.63 -3.64 -11.70
CA GLU A 142 -3.54 -4.91 -12.43
C GLU A 142 -2.35 -5.74 -11.95
N LYS A 143 -1.20 -5.11 -11.76
CA LYS A 143 -0.01 -5.77 -11.21
C LYS A 143 -0.23 -6.26 -9.78
N GLY A 144 -0.80 -5.42 -8.92
CA GLY A 144 -1.17 -5.81 -7.56
C GLY A 144 -2.13 -7.00 -7.54
N MET A 145 -3.19 -6.99 -8.36
CA MET A 145 -4.16 -8.09 -8.48
C MET A 145 -3.53 -9.37 -9.02
N SER A 146 -2.53 -9.27 -9.92
CA SER A 146 -1.80 -10.42 -10.41
C SER A 146 -0.93 -11.10 -9.34
N LEU A 147 -0.49 -10.33 -8.33
CA LEU A 147 0.33 -10.79 -7.22
C LEU A 147 -0.53 -11.34 -6.06
N ASP A 148 -1.64 -10.67 -5.76
CA ASP A 148 -2.58 -11.08 -4.73
C ASP A 148 -4.01 -10.61 -5.07
N SER A 149 -4.78 -11.46 -5.73
CA SER A 149 -6.18 -11.18 -6.09
C SER A 149 -7.14 -11.16 -4.88
N THR A 150 -6.63 -11.43 -3.68
CA THR A 150 -7.43 -11.40 -2.43
C THR A 150 -7.22 -10.12 -1.61
N ASN A 151 -6.32 -9.22 -2.05
CA ASN A 151 -6.13 -7.94 -1.37
C ASN A 151 -7.32 -7.00 -1.61
N PRO A 152 -8.12 -6.69 -0.57
CA PRO A 152 -9.36 -5.91 -0.72
C PRO A 152 -9.11 -4.44 -1.12
N ARG A 153 -7.93 -3.88 -0.83
CA ARG A 153 -7.59 -2.49 -1.13
C ARG A 153 -7.46 -2.24 -2.62
N LEU A 154 -7.03 -3.24 -3.38
CA LEU A 154 -6.94 -3.14 -4.84
C LEU A 154 -8.33 -2.94 -5.46
N TYR A 155 -9.32 -3.69 -5.01
CA TYR A 155 -10.71 -3.54 -5.46
C TYR A 155 -11.33 -2.23 -4.97
N TYR A 156 -11.03 -1.81 -3.74
CA TYR A 156 -11.45 -0.51 -3.24
C TYR A 156 -10.92 0.64 -4.11
N LEU A 157 -9.61 0.64 -4.44
CA LEU A 157 -9.02 1.69 -5.26
C LEU A 157 -9.51 1.63 -6.72
N LYS A 158 -9.72 0.43 -7.28
CA LYS A 158 -10.35 0.28 -8.58
C LYS A 158 -11.77 0.84 -8.59
N GLY A 159 -12.56 0.55 -7.56
CA GLY A 159 -13.87 1.15 -7.37
C GLY A 159 -13.81 2.67 -7.28
N MET A 160 -12.84 3.24 -6.56
CA MET A 160 -12.61 4.68 -6.47
C MET A 160 -12.28 5.31 -7.83
N SER A 161 -11.42 4.67 -8.61
CA SER A 161 -11.10 5.12 -9.97
C SER A 161 -12.34 5.17 -10.85
N LEU A 162 -13.12 4.08 -10.89
CA LEU A 162 -14.35 4.00 -11.67
C LEU A 162 -15.42 5.00 -11.18
N PHE A 163 -15.58 5.17 -9.88
CA PHE A 163 -16.55 6.10 -9.29
C PHE A 163 -16.28 7.56 -9.69
N ASN A 164 -15.00 7.94 -9.76
CA ASN A 164 -14.59 9.30 -10.12
C ASN A 164 -14.43 9.52 -11.63
N THR A 165 -14.47 8.46 -12.43
CA THR A 165 -14.45 8.57 -13.90
C THR A 165 -15.87 8.81 -14.39
N PRO A 166 -16.13 9.83 -15.25
CA PRO A 166 -17.45 10.05 -15.83
C PRO A 166 -17.95 8.84 -16.66
N GLU A 167 -19.28 8.61 -16.68
CA GLU A 167 -19.90 7.49 -17.38
C GLU A 167 -19.53 7.43 -18.87
N GLN A 168 -19.48 8.60 -19.52
CA GLN A 168 -19.08 8.71 -20.94
C GLN A 168 -17.65 8.23 -21.23
N PHE A 169 -16.82 8.12 -20.20
CA PHE A 169 -15.45 7.58 -20.27
C PHE A 169 -15.35 6.17 -19.63
N GLY A 170 -16.48 5.50 -19.44
CA GLY A 170 -16.53 4.12 -18.96
C GLY A 170 -16.53 3.95 -17.45
N GLY A 171 -16.67 5.04 -16.68
CA GLY A 171 -16.82 5.03 -15.23
C GLY A 171 -18.28 5.09 -14.74
N GLY A 172 -18.48 5.71 -13.60
CA GLY A 172 -19.76 5.91 -12.94
C GLY A 172 -20.06 4.92 -11.84
N LYS A 173 -21.13 5.19 -11.09
CA LYS A 173 -21.55 4.42 -9.91
C LYS A 173 -21.81 2.95 -10.22
N ASP A 174 -22.47 2.67 -11.34
CA ASP A 174 -22.84 1.31 -11.74
C ASP A 174 -21.59 0.44 -12.03
N LYS A 175 -20.53 1.05 -12.56
CA LYS A 175 -19.26 0.37 -12.81
C LYS A 175 -18.43 0.22 -11.54
N ALA A 176 -18.50 1.18 -10.63
CA ALA A 176 -17.77 1.17 -9.36
C ALA A 176 -18.37 0.19 -8.34
N LYS A 177 -19.71 0.04 -8.34
CA LYS A 177 -20.43 -0.76 -7.35
C LYS A 177 -19.90 -2.18 -7.20
N PRO A 178 -19.75 -3.01 -8.26
CA PRO A 178 -19.24 -4.37 -8.13
C PRO A 178 -17.83 -4.44 -7.54
N GLU A 179 -16.99 -3.45 -7.80
CA GLU A 179 -15.64 -3.40 -7.23
C GLU A 179 -15.69 -3.11 -5.72
N PHE A 180 -16.54 -2.20 -5.27
CA PHE A 180 -16.75 -1.97 -3.84
C PHE A 180 -17.42 -3.16 -3.14
N GLU A 181 -18.37 -3.83 -3.77
CA GLU A 181 -18.96 -5.08 -3.26
C GLU A 181 -17.87 -6.15 -3.06
N LYS A 182 -17.00 -6.31 -4.04
CA LYS A 182 -15.87 -7.25 -3.97
C LYS A 182 -14.88 -6.86 -2.86
N ALA A 183 -14.55 -5.58 -2.72
CA ALA A 183 -13.68 -5.08 -1.65
C ALA A 183 -14.28 -5.39 -0.27
N VAL A 184 -15.55 -5.05 -0.05
CA VAL A 184 -16.27 -5.30 1.21
C VAL A 184 -16.32 -6.80 1.54
N GLU A 185 -16.57 -7.66 0.55
CA GLU A 185 -16.59 -9.11 0.75
C GLU A 185 -15.23 -9.63 1.17
N LEU A 186 -14.17 -9.22 0.48
CA LEU A 186 -12.80 -9.63 0.82
C LEU A 186 -12.38 -9.13 2.21
N PHE A 187 -12.78 -7.90 2.60
CA PHE A 187 -12.48 -7.39 3.95
C PHE A 187 -13.11 -8.21 5.07
N LYS A 188 -14.21 -8.93 4.85
CA LYS A 188 -14.82 -9.80 5.88
C LYS A 188 -13.90 -10.95 6.31
N THR A 189 -13.09 -11.44 5.38
CA THR A 189 -12.20 -12.59 5.61
C THR A 189 -10.72 -12.18 5.70
N PHE A 190 -10.42 -10.90 5.47
CA PHE A 190 -9.06 -10.39 5.46
C PHE A 190 -8.49 -10.35 6.88
N THR A 191 -7.49 -11.19 7.12
CA THR A 191 -6.80 -11.23 8.42
C THR A 191 -5.57 -10.32 8.37
N VAL A 192 -5.58 -9.29 9.20
CA VAL A 192 -4.47 -8.36 9.32
C VAL A 192 -3.37 -9.00 10.18
N LYS A 193 -2.17 -9.15 9.62
CA LYS A 193 -0.98 -9.58 10.38
C LYS A 193 -0.52 -8.43 11.30
N PRO A 194 0.20 -8.74 12.40
CA PRO A 194 0.78 -7.70 13.25
C PRO A 194 1.61 -6.69 12.43
N LEU A 195 1.45 -5.41 12.72
CA LEU A 195 2.10 -4.27 12.05
C LEU A 195 1.66 -4.01 10.59
N TYR A 196 0.89 -4.90 9.99
CA TYR A 196 0.41 -4.73 8.61
C TYR A 196 -0.70 -3.67 8.51
N PRO A 197 -0.92 -3.08 7.33
CA PRO A 197 -1.97 -2.08 7.12
C PRO A 197 -3.36 -2.64 7.44
N ASN A 198 -4.14 -1.85 8.19
CA ASN A 198 -5.50 -2.21 8.62
C ASN A 198 -6.59 -1.26 8.09
N TRP A 199 -6.24 -0.38 7.16
CA TRP A 199 -7.14 0.61 6.57
C TRP A 199 -7.95 0.07 5.38
N GLY A 200 -9.02 0.77 5.02
CA GLY A 200 -9.75 0.55 3.76
C GLY A 200 -11.16 -0.01 3.95
N GLN A 201 -11.43 -0.81 4.98
CA GLN A 201 -12.73 -1.48 5.15
C GLN A 201 -13.88 -0.49 5.32
N GLN A 202 -13.77 0.47 6.23
CA GLN A 202 -14.82 1.46 6.47
C GLN A 202 -15.04 2.36 5.26
N GLN A 203 -13.94 2.70 4.57
CA GLN A 203 -14.00 3.48 3.34
C GLN A 203 -14.72 2.73 2.22
N ALA A 204 -14.44 1.43 2.04
CA ALA A 204 -15.11 0.60 1.04
C ALA A 204 -16.62 0.49 1.31
N ILE A 205 -17.02 0.28 2.58
CA ILE A 205 -18.43 0.24 2.99
C ILE A 205 -19.11 1.59 2.71
N ALA A 206 -18.46 2.71 3.07
CA ALA A 206 -19.00 4.04 2.84
C ALA A 206 -19.17 4.37 1.34
N MET A 207 -18.22 3.91 0.50
CA MET A 207 -18.31 4.12 -0.96
C MET A 207 -19.36 3.22 -1.60
N LEU A 208 -19.49 1.97 -1.16
CA LEU A 208 -20.57 1.09 -1.62
C LEU A 208 -21.95 1.70 -1.34
N ALA A 209 -22.14 2.30 -0.18
CA ALA A 209 -23.39 2.97 0.17
C ALA A 209 -23.72 4.16 -0.77
N LYS A 210 -22.71 4.85 -1.33
CA LYS A 210 -22.90 5.94 -2.30
C LYS A 210 -23.27 5.45 -3.72
N CYS A 211 -23.13 4.16 -3.97
CA CYS A 211 -23.50 3.52 -5.24
C CYS A 211 -24.93 2.90 -5.22
N GLN A 212 -25.66 3.09 -4.14
CA GLN A 212 -27.05 2.66 -3.99
C GLN A 212 -28.01 3.69 -4.56
#